data_2ab52a52cca758d483efa0412e33a256
#
_entry.id   2ab52a52cca758d483efa0412e33a256
#
_cell.length_a   1.000
_cell.length_b   1.000
_cell.length_c   1.000
_cell.angle_alpha   90.00
_cell.angle_beta   90.00
_cell.angle_gamma   90.00
#
_symmetry.space_group_name_H-M   'P 1'
#
loop_
_entity.id
_entity.type
_entity.pdbx_description
1 polymer ?
#
loop_
_entity_poly.entity_id
_entity_poly.type
_entity_poly.pdbx_seq_one_letter_code
_entity_poly.pdbx_strand_id
1 'polypeptide(L)'
;MKRVGIGIAGYGYIGNIHALAFQSLPYYYTDLPFLPEIRGICTSRPDTAIKAQEETGVPFVTSSIDELCERKDIEIIVVALPNVLHLEVVEKAARAGKAVYCDKPLAMSMEEAIKMKQMVDETTLIFGMSFQNRFVAAIWRAKQFIDEGLVGEIYRVRGAYLHSGYGDPSRPMSWRLRKEIAGGGALADLGSHLADLVHYLVGNTTVIAARGRTFITERPSQVHSPNLEKVLVDDWSQVDFELDNRAPGIIEVSRFSTGSCDEMRLEIEGSRGTLRFNSTQPNYLEVYDNRKLSGPLGGERGFQLIETTQQYPYPNRIPGKSAVSWIRSHIACAHDFLQKFGGWASIGASIDDGIQVQKFLETSYRLMGYE
;
A
#
# COMPACT_ATOMS: atom_id res chain seq x y z
N MET A 1 29.21 -6.78 5.82
CA MET A 1 27.94 -6.73 5.03
C MET A 1 28.13 -5.70 3.93
N LYS A 2 27.75 -6.03 2.70
CA LYS A 2 27.80 -5.08 1.57
C LYS A 2 26.77 -3.99 1.80
N ARG A 3 27.12 -2.73 1.52
CA ARG A 3 26.19 -1.59 1.57
C ARG A 3 25.42 -1.48 0.27
N VAL A 4 24.19 -0.98 0.33
CA VAL A 4 23.37 -0.66 -0.83
C VAL A 4 22.86 0.77 -0.67
N GLY A 5 23.12 1.62 -1.67
CA GLY A 5 22.69 3.02 -1.70
C GLY A 5 21.27 3.16 -2.18
N ILE A 6 20.50 3.97 -1.47
CA ILE A 6 19.09 4.25 -1.73
C ILE A 6 18.93 5.72 -2.06
N GLY A 7 18.29 6.00 -3.19
CA GLY A 7 17.81 7.32 -3.56
C GLY A 7 16.30 7.42 -3.34
N ILE A 8 15.83 8.49 -2.70
CA ILE A 8 14.41 8.71 -2.45
C ILE A 8 13.92 9.85 -3.36
N ALA A 9 13.05 9.51 -4.28
CA ALA A 9 12.34 10.46 -5.13
C ALA A 9 11.02 10.86 -4.44
N GLY A 10 10.99 12.08 -3.88
CA GLY A 10 9.90 12.60 -3.06
C GLY A 10 10.15 12.46 -1.56
N TYR A 11 10.22 13.59 -0.85
CA TYR A 11 10.46 13.62 0.58
C TYR A 11 9.31 14.30 1.33
N GLY A 12 8.06 13.95 0.93
CA GLY A 12 6.84 14.25 1.66
C GLY A 12 6.58 13.23 2.77
N TYR A 13 5.33 13.15 3.25
CA TYR A 13 4.95 12.25 4.33
C TYR A 13 5.41 10.80 4.10
N ILE A 14 5.09 10.21 2.94
CA ILE A 14 5.43 8.81 2.68
C ILE A 14 6.93 8.60 2.38
N GLY A 15 7.60 9.58 1.77
CA GLY A 15 9.05 9.53 1.57
C GLY A 15 9.82 9.50 2.89
N ASN A 16 9.37 10.24 3.89
CA ASN A 16 9.90 10.19 5.27
C ASN A 16 9.69 8.80 5.90
N ILE A 17 8.50 8.20 5.70
CA ILE A 17 8.20 6.85 6.20
C ILE A 17 9.11 5.80 5.55
N HIS A 18 9.34 5.89 4.24
CA HIS A 18 10.28 4.97 3.56
C HIS A 18 11.72 5.17 4.02
N ALA A 19 12.16 6.43 4.20
CA ALA A 19 13.48 6.69 4.77
C ALA A 19 13.65 6.03 6.14
N LEU A 20 12.68 6.26 7.04
CA LEU A 20 12.65 5.65 8.36
C LEU A 20 12.65 4.11 8.27
N ALA A 21 11.83 3.55 7.38
CA ALA A 21 11.73 2.11 7.21
C ALA A 21 13.08 1.49 6.83
N PHE A 22 13.74 1.99 5.80
CA PHE A 22 15.05 1.48 5.37
C PHE A 22 16.13 1.70 6.43
N GLN A 23 16.21 2.87 7.05
CA GLN A 23 17.18 3.17 8.11
C GLN A 23 16.97 2.30 9.36
N SER A 24 15.74 1.87 9.63
CA SER A 24 15.42 1.04 10.80
C SER A 24 15.81 -0.43 10.63
N LEU A 25 16.00 -0.92 9.41
CA LEU A 25 16.21 -2.35 9.14
C LEU A 25 17.33 -2.98 9.98
N PRO A 26 18.52 -2.37 10.16
CA PRO A 26 19.59 -2.96 10.95
C PRO A 26 19.24 -3.14 12.44
N TYR A 27 18.27 -2.37 12.93
CA TYR A 27 17.78 -2.47 14.32
C TYR A 27 16.74 -3.57 14.48
N TYR A 28 16.02 -3.89 13.41
CA TYR A 28 14.92 -4.87 13.44
C TYR A 28 15.33 -6.27 13.02
N TYR A 29 16.26 -6.41 12.06
CA TYR A 29 16.59 -7.70 11.44
C TYR A 29 18.06 -8.06 11.62
N THR A 30 18.33 -9.36 11.76
CA THR A 30 19.69 -9.91 11.92
C THR A 30 20.26 -10.48 10.63
N ASP A 31 19.40 -10.79 9.67
CA ASP A 31 19.71 -11.50 8.41
C ASP A 31 19.54 -10.61 7.17
N LEU A 32 19.93 -9.36 7.27
CA LEU A 32 19.91 -8.46 6.13
C LEU A 32 20.87 -8.94 5.03
N PRO A 33 20.44 -9.00 3.76
CA PRO A 33 21.34 -9.30 2.64
C PRO A 33 22.33 -8.14 2.40
N PHE A 34 21.89 -6.90 2.69
CA PHE A 34 22.66 -5.67 2.53
C PHE A 34 22.38 -4.70 3.67
N LEU A 35 23.34 -3.82 3.94
CA LEU A 35 23.15 -2.67 4.82
C LEU A 35 22.61 -1.49 3.99
N PRO A 36 21.32 -1.09 4.15
CA PRO A 36 20.76 0.02 3.38
C PRO A 36 21.29 1.35 3.88
N GLU A 37 21.61 2.26 2.97
CA GLU A 37 22.06 3.61 3.26
C GLU A 37 21.33 4.61 2.35
N ILE A 38 20.68 5.60 2.94
CA ILE A 38 20.09 6.69 2.16
C ILE A 38 21.23 7.57 1.64
N ARG A 39 21.45 7.57 0.32
CA ARG A 39 22.53 8.27 -0.35
C ARG A 39 22.09 9.55 -1.05
N GLY A 40 20.81 9.64 -1.39
CA GLY A 40 20.26 10.82 -2.06
C GLY A 40 18.78 11.03 -1.82
N ILE A 41 18.35 12.28 -1.81
CA ILE A 41 16.95 12.68 -1.77
C ILE A 41 16.69 13.69 -2.89
N CYS A 42 15.65 13.44 -3.69
CA CYS A 42 15.14 14.36 -4.68
C CYS A 42 13.80 14.94 -4.24
N THR A 43 13.63 16.25 -4.33
CA THR A 43 12.36 16.94 -4.08
C THR A 43 12.03 17.87 -5.25
N SER A 44 10.80 18.37 -5.29
CA SER A 44 10.35 19.22 -6.41
C SER A 44 11.02 20.62 -6.46
N ARG A 45 11.69 21.03 -5.39
CA ARG A 45 12.29 22.38 -5.28
C ARG A 45 13.60 22.34 -4.50
N PRO A 46 14.57 23.19 -4.86
CA PRO A 46 15.86 23.27 -4.18
C PRO A 46 15.75 23.56 -2.67
N ASP A 47 14.84 24.44 -2.25
CA ASP A 47 14.63 24.78 -0.84
C ASP A 47 14.17 23.58 -0.01
N THR A 48 13.25 22.77 -0.55
CA THR A 48 12.81 21.54 0.12
C THR A 48 13.87 20.44 0.11
N ALA A 49 14.74 20.42 -0.89
CA ALA A 49 15.89 19.51 -0.94
C ALA A 49 16.91 19.86 0.15
N ILE A 50 17.27 21.14 0.30
CA ILE A 50 18.17 21.61 1.35
C ILE A 50 17.60 21.29 2.73
N LYS A 51 16.31 21.56 2.94
CA LYS A 51 15.65 21.23 4.21
C LYS A 51 15.72 19.73 4.52
N ALA A 52 15.46 18.86 3.52
CA ALA A 52 15.59 17.42 3.69
C ALA A 52 17.03 17.01 4.07
N GLN A 53 18.04 17.69 3.52
CA GLN A 53 19.44 17.45 3.88
C GLN A 53 19.76 17.86 5.33
N GLU A 54 19.27 19.00 5.75
CA GLU A 54 19.43 19.48 7.15
C GLU A 54 18.78 18.53 8.16
N GLU A 55 17.60 18.01 7.83
CA GLU A 55 16.86 17.10 8.71
C GLU A 55 17.47 15.68 8.77
N THR A 56 18.08 15.21 7.69
CA THR A 56 18.52 13.80 7.57
C THR A 56 20.03 13.61 7.61
N GLY A 57 20.78 14.64 7.29
CA GLY A 57 22.24 14.52 7.09
C GLY A 57 22.61 13.71 5.83
N VAL A 58 21.66 13.50 4.89
CA VAL A 58 21.93 12.76 3.66
C VAL A 58 23.03 13.44 2.83
N PRO A 59 23.98 12.68 2.23
CA PRO A 59 25.13 13.28 1.56
C PRO A 59 24.81 14.03 0.27
N PHE A 60 23.66 13.72 -0.37
CA PHE A 60 23.29 14.31 -1.65
C PHE A 60 21.80 14.68 -1.68
N VAL A 61 21.52 15.88 -2.16
CA VAL A 61 20.13 16.35 -2.43
C VAL A 61 20.05 17.03 -3.79
N THR A 62 18.92 16.92 -4.43
CA THR A 62 18.69 17.51 -5.76
C THR A 62 17.21 17.80 -6.00
N SER A 63 16.92 18.57 -7.04
CA SER A 63 15.57 18.70 -7.60
C SER A 63 15.43 18.04 -8.98
N SER A 64 16.44 17.28 -9.41
CA SER A 64 16.46 16.54 -10.67
C SER A 64 16.42 15.03 -10.42
N ILE A 65 15.43 14.35 -10.99
CA ILE A 65 15.33 12.88 -10.95
C ILE A 65 16.49 12.25 -11.73
N ASP A 66 16.91 12.87 -12.84
CA ASP A 66 18.02 12.35 -13.64
C ASP A 66 19.32 12.33 -12.81
N GLU A 67 19.64 13.44 -12.12
CA GLU A 67 20.81 13.49 -11.24
C GLU A 67 20.77 12.43 -10.13
N LEU A 68 19.58 12.15 -9.57
CA LEU A 68 19.43 11.10 -8.56
C LEU A 68 19.69 9.71 -9.16
N CYS A 69 19.13 9.42 -10.34
CA CYS A 69 19.25 8.13 -11.01
C CYS A 69 20.66 7.88 -11.56
N GLU A 70 21.39 8.91 -12.01
CA GLU A 70 22.73 8.80 -12.58
C GLU A 70 23.84 8.53 -11.53
N ARG A 71 23.53 8.69 -10.25
CA ARG A 71 24.52 8.43 -9.20
C ARG A 71 24.95 6.97 -9.15
N LYS A 72 26.24 6.75 -9.15
CA LYS A 72 26.85 5.40 -9.10
C LYS A 72 26.76 4.74 -7.72
N ASP A 73 26.60 5.55 -6.67
CA ASP A 73 26.47 5.08 -5.28
C ASP A 73 25.03 4.88 -4.83
N ILE A 74 24.08 4.90 -5.78
CA ILE A 74 22.66 4.56 -5.59
C ILE A 74 22.32 3.37 -6.47
N GLU A 75 21.83 2.30 -5.89
CA GLU A 75 21.36 1.08 -6.56
C GLU A 75 19.85 0.94 -6.60
N ILE A 76 19.15 1.56 -5.65
CA ILE A 76 17.69 1.48 -5.50
C ILE A 76 17.09 2.89 -5.52
N ILE A 77 16.05 3.09 -6.31
CA ILE A 77 15.20 4.29 -6.29
C ILE A 77 13.88 3.96 -5.60
N VAL A 78 13.57 4.71 -4.55
CA VAL A 78 12.28 4.71 -3.87
C VAL A 78 11.42 5.81 -4.49
N VAL A 79 10.28 5.44 -5.07
CA VAL A 79 9.34 6.38 -5.71
C VAL A 79 8.25 6.72 -4.70
N ALA A 80 8.30 7.93 -4.15
CA ALA A 80 7.40 8.44 -3.11
C ALA A 80 6.81 9.81 -3.50
N LEU A 81 6.41 9.91 -4.76
CA LEU A 81 5.94 11.11 -5.44
C LEU A 81 4.41 11.07 -5.66
N PRO A 82 3.77 12.17 -6.10
CA PRO A 82 2.43 12.12 -6.66
C PRO A 82 2.34 11.16 -7.86
N ASN A 83 1.21 10.47 -7.99
CA ASN A 83 1.02 9.34 -8.92
C ASN A 83 1.38 9.67 -10.38
N VAL A 84 1.09 10.90 -10.82
CA VAL A 84 1.41 11.40 -12.18
C VAL A 84 2.89 11.33 -12.54
N LEU A 85 3.78 11.24 -11.54
CA LEU A 85 5.23 11.21 -11.74
C LEU A 85 5.82 9.79 -11.68
N HIS A 86 5.01 8.77 -11.34
CA HIS A 86 5.52 7.41 -11.15
C HIS A 86 6.13 6.85 -12.43
N LEU A 87 5.42 6.94 -13.57
CA LEU A 87 5.90 6.45 -14.86
C LEU A 87 7.25 7.07 -15.25
N GLU A 88 7.37 8.40 -15.16
CA GLU A 88 8.61 9.12 -15.51
C GLU A 88 9.80 8.64 -14.67
N VAL A 89 9.60 8.51 -13.36
CA VAL A 89 10.70 8.11 -12.46
C VAL A 89 11.08 6.64 -12.68
N VAL A 90 10.12 5.75 -12.88
CA VAL A 90 10.39 4.34 -13.20
C VAL A 90 11.16 4.22 -14.51
N GLU A 91 10.79 4.99 -15.54
CA GLU A 91 11.50 5.03 -16.81
C GLU A 91 12.96 5.47 -16.66
N LYS A 92 13.20 6.56 -15.92
CA LYS A 92 14.56 7.07 -15.66
C LYS A 92 15.39 6.08 -14.85
N ALA A 93 14.80 5.47 -13.81
CA ALA A 93 15.45 4.45 -13.00
C ALA A 93 15.81 3.21 -13.83
N ALA A 94 14.90 2.74 -14.69
CA ALA A 94 15.13 1.61 -15.58
C ALA A 94 16.28 1.87 -16.57
N ARG A 95 16.31 3.05 -17.22
CA ARG A 95 17.39 3.46 -18.12
C ARG A 95 18.75 3.51 -17.40
N ALA A 96 18.75 3.89 -16.12
CA ALA A 96 19.94 3.95 -15.29
C ALA A 96 20.32 2.60 -14.63
N GLY A 97 19.56 1.52 -14.90
CA GLY A 97 19.78 0.18 -14.34
C GLY A 97 19.56 0.10 -12.81
N LYS A 98 18.68 0.95 -12.25
CA LYS A 98 18.40 0.99 -10.82
C LYS A 98 17.18 0.14 -10.49
N ALA A 99 17.24 -0.63 -9.39
CA ALA A 99 16.05 -1.26 -8.83
C ALA A 99 15.02 -0.20 -8.35
N VAL A 100 13.74 -0.54 -8.39
CA VAL A 100 12.65 0.39 -8.03
C VAL A 100 11.78 -0.17 -6.91
N TYR A 101 11.59 0.63 -5.87
CA TYR A 101 10.59 0.43 -4.84
C TYR A 101 9.54 1.54 -4.95
N CYS A 102 8.38 1.21 -5.52
CA CYS A 102 7.37 2.17 -5.90
C CYS A 102 6.22 2.23 -4.90
N ASP A 103 5.79 3.44 -4.52
CA ASP A 103 4.57 3.61 -3.72
C ASP A 103 3.31 3.33 -4.58
N LYS A 104 2.20 3.09 -3.92
CA LYS A 104 0.89 2.83 -4.53
C LYS A 104 0.11 4.14 -4.79
N PRO A 105 -0.89 4.13 -5.67
CA PRO A 105 -1.12 3.14 -6.72
C PRO A 105 -0.02 3.14 -7.77
N LEU A 106 0.04 2.10 -8.60
CA LEU A 106 1.14 1.93 -9.56
C LEU A 106 1.28 3.11 -10.52
N ALA A 107 0.17 3.58 -11.09
CA ALA A 107 0.14 4.58 -12.16
C ALA A 107 -1.18 5.38 -12.17
N MET A 108 -1.29 6.35 -13.05
CA MET A 108 -2.51 7.13 -13.29
C MET A 108 -3.56 6.36 -14.11
N SER A 109 -3.13 5.44 -14.98
CA SER A 109 -3.98 4.68 -15.90
C SER A 109 -3.41 3.30 -16.18
N MET A 110 -4.24 2.42 -16.78
CA MET A 110 -3.79 1.12 -17.28
C MET A 110 -2.75 1.25 -18.38
N GLU A 111 -2.85 2.27 -19.23
CA GLU A 111 -1.86 2.53 -20.28
C GLU A 111 -0.46 2.77 -19.69
N GLU A 112 -0.36 3.62 -18.67
CA GLU A 112 0.90 3.86 -17.95
C GLU A 112 1.39 2.60 -17.24
N ALA A 113 0.50 1.87 -16.56
CA ALA A 113 0.86 0.63 -15.87
C ALA A 113 1.42 -0.43 -16.82
N ILE A 114 0.83 -0.57 -18.02
CA ILE A 114 1.32 -1.49 -19.07
C ILE A 114 2.70 -1.04 -19.57
N LYS A 115 2.91 0.26 -19.80
CA LYS A 115 4.23 0.79 -20.17
C LYS A 115 5.29 0.49 -19.11
N MET A 116 4.95 0.68 -17.83
CA MET A 116 5.85 0.34 -16.72
C MET A 116 6.19 -1.16 -16.70
N LYS A 117 5.19 -2.02 -16.89
CA LYS A 117 5.41 -3.48 -16.97
C LYS A 117 6.34 -3.85 -18.13
N GLN A 118 6.11 -3.31 -19.31
CA GLN A 118 6.98 -3.56 -20.47
C GLN A 118 8.43 -3.20 -20.16
N MET A 119 8.68 -2.02 -19.55
CA MET A 119 10.03 -1.61 -19.15
C MET A 119 10.64 -2.57 -18.12
N VAL A 120 9.86 -3.01 -17.12
CA VAL A 120 10.33 -3.98 -16.11
C VAL A 120 10.74 -5.29 -16.76
N ASP A 121 9.92 -5.82 -17.69
CA ASP A 121 10.16 -7.08 -18.35
C ASP A 121 11.38 -6.99 -19.32
N GLU A 122 11.48 -5.91 -20.10
CA GLU A 122 12.56 -5.71 -21.09
C GLU A 122 13.93 -5.49 -20.43
N THR A 123 13.96 -4.82 -19.27
CA THR A 123 15.21 -4.47 -18.59
C THR A 123 15.58 -5.45 -17.48
N THR A 124 14.75 -6.44 -17.18
CA THR A 124 14.87 -7.33 -16.02
C THR A 124 15.03 -6.54 -14.70
N LEU A 125 14.37 -5.39 -14.62
CA LEU A 125 14.42 -4.48 -13.49
C LEU A 125 13.87 -5.16 -12.23
N ILE A 126 14.60 -5.06 -11.12
CA ILE A 126 14.06 -5.48 -9.83
C ILE A 126 13.05 -4.43 -9.37
N PHE A 127 11.78 -4.81 -9.37
CA PHE A 127 10.67 -3.92 -9.06
C PHE A 127 9.84 -4.48 -7.89
N GLY A 128 9.43 -3.63 -6.97
CA GLY A 128 8.51 -3.95 -5.89
C GLY A 128 7.61 -2.78 -5.56
N MET A 129 6.39 -3.07 -5.10
CA MET A 129 5.43 -2.07 -4.65
C MET A 129 5.30 -2.02 -3.13
N SER A 130 5.04 -0.85 -2.58
CA SER A 130 4.87 -0.66 -1.14
C SER A 130 3.43 -0.93 -0.68
N PHE A 131 2.92 -2.13 -0.94
CA PHE A 131 1.67 -2.61 -0.34
C PHE A 131 1.95 -3.19 1.06
N GLN A 132 2.29 -2.33 1.99
CA GLN A 132 2.76 -2.69 3.33
C GLN A 132 1.74 -3.48 4.15
N ASN A 133 0.44 -3.40 3.84
CA ASN A 133 -0.58 -4.11 4.60
C ASN A 133 -0.50 -5.62 4.47
N ARG A 134 0.15 -6.18 3.44
CA ARG A 134 0.50 -7.60 3.34
C ARG A 134 1.38 -8.07 4.51
N PHE A 135 2.13 -7.15 5.12
CA PHE A 135 3.10 -7.41 6.20
C PHE A 135 2.53 -7.16 7.60
N VAL A 136 1.25 -6.88 7.73
CA VAL A 136 0.56 -6.92 9.02
C VAL A 136 0.47 -8.37 9.48
N ALA A 137 0.93 -8.68 10.70
CA ALA A 137 1.02 -10.05 11.19
C ALA A 137 -0.31 -10.81 11.10
N ALA A 138 -1.43 -10.14 11.39
CA ALA A 138 -2.76 -10.72 11.27
C ALA A 138 -3.14 -11.07 9.83
N ILE A 139 -2.74 -10.22 8.85
CA ILE A 139 -2.97 -10.49 7.41
C ILE A 139 -2.12 -11.66 6.95
N TRP A 140 -0.86 -11.72 7.36
CA TRP A 140 0.00 -12.85 7.06
C TRP A 140 -0.56 -14.17 7.63
N ARG A 141 -1.02 -14.14 8.89
CA ARG A 141 -1.66 -15.33 9.50
C ARG A 141 -2.98 -15.70 8.79
N ALA A 142 -3.74 -14.69 8.34
CA ALA A 142 -4.94 -14.92 7.53
C ALA A 142 -4.60 -15.66 6.22
N LYS A 143 -3.52 -15.26 5.52
CA LYS A 143 -3.06 -15.96 4.32
C LYS A 143 -2.70 -17.42 4.61
N GLN A 144 -1.95 -17.68 5.68
CA GLN A 144 -1.63 -19.06 6.09
C GLN A 144 -2.89 -19.88 6.35
N PHE A 145 -3.87 -19.35 7.08
CA PHE A 145 -5.13 -20.06 7.33
C PHE A 145 -5.92 -20.35 6.05
N ILE A 146 -5.89 -19.44 5.07
CA ILE A 146 -6.53 -19.67 3.78
C ILE A 146 -5.80 -20.78 3.02
N ASP A 147 -4.46 -20.73 2.95
CA ASP A 147 -3.63 -21.72 2.27
C ASP A 147 -3.71 -23.10 2.94
N GLU A 148 -3.87 -23.16 4.27
CA GLU A 148 -4.14 -24.37 5.06
C GLU A 148 -5.58 -24.91 4.86
N GLY A 149 -6.43 -24.20 4.11
CA GLY A 149 -7.81 -24.60 3.81
C GLY A 149 -8.79 -24.41 4.96
N LEU A 150 -8.47 -23.59 5.96
CA LEU A 150 -9.36 -23.31 7.10
C LEU A 150 -10.68 -22.69 6.64
N VAL A 151 -10.61 -21.75 5.70
CA VAL A 151 -11.80 -21.05 5.20
C VAL A 151 -12.61 -21.96 4.26
N GLY A 152 -11.94 -22.85 3.50
CA GLY A 152 -12.58 -23.71 2.51
C GLY A 152 -12.94 -22.93 1.23
N GLU A 153 -14.04 -23.28 0.59
CA GLU A 153 -14.57 -22.54 -0.56
C GLU A 153 -15.03 -21.15 -0.08
N ILE A 154 -14.53 -20.10 -0.72
CA ILE A 154 -14.90 -18.72 -0.38
C ILE A 154 -16.35 -18.46 -0.82
N TYR A 155 -17.17 -17.97 0.07
CA TYR A 155 -18.56 -17.60 -0.16
C TYR A 155 -18.74 -16.10 -0.34
N ARG A 156 -17.94 -15.29 0.39
CA ARG A 156 -18.07 -13.83 0.35
C ARG A 156 -16.81 -13.13 0.91
N VAL A 157 -16.53 -11.94 0.37
CA VAL A 157 -15.50 -11.04 0.88
C VAL A 157 -16.11 -9.66 1.15
N ARG A 158 -15.78 -9.06 2.30
CA ARG A 158 -16.11 -7.67 2.62
C ARG A 158 -14.89 -6.93 3.12
N GLY A 159 -14.66 -5.73 2.57
CA GLY A 159 -13.61 -4.83 3.03
C GLY A 159 -14.14 -3.42 3.25
N ALA A 160 -13.57 -2.71 4.22
CA ALA A 160 -13.79 -1.28 4.40
C ALA A 160 -12.48 -0.60 4.80
N TYR A 161 -12.19 0.59 4.26
CA TYR A 161 -11.08 1.41 4.71
C TYR A 161 -11.56 2.85 4.89
N LEU A 162 -11.59 3.29 6.15
CA LEU A 162 -12.33 4.45 6.59
C LEU A 162 -11.45 5.41 7.39
N HIS A 163 -11.50 6.69 7.05
CA HIS A 163 -10.99 7.76 7.89
C HIS A 163 -11.81 9.05 7.72
N SER A 164 -11.62 10.03 8.62
CA SER A 164 -12.37 11.30 8.64
C SER A 164 -11.52 12.52 8.25
N GLY A 165 -10.29 12.32 7.79
CA GLY A 165 -9.30 13.39 7.63
C GLY A 165 -9.62 14.48 6.61
N TYR A 166 -10.68 14.34 5.80
CA TYR A 166 -11.08 15.30 4.78
C TYR A 166 -12.44 15.97 5.07
N GLY A 167 -13.04 15.71 6.24
CA GLY A 167 -14.35 16.23 6.63
C GLY A 167 -14.43 17.75 6.84
N ASP A 168 -13.31 18.42 7.09
CA ASP A 168 -13.26 19.89 7.26
C ASP A 168 -13.30 20.60 5.89
N PRO A 169 -14.35 21.41 5.58
CA PRO A 169 -14.42 22.13 4.32
C PRO A 169 -13.39 23.25 4.19
N SER A 170 -12.83 23.76 5.29
CA SER A 170 -11.79 24.80 5.28
C SER A 170 -10.41 24.27 4.90
N ARG A 171 -10.21 22.94 4.92
CA ARG A 171 -8.98 22.31 4.48
C ARG A 171 -8.69 22.66 3.01
N PRO A 172 -7.51 23.23 2.69
CA PRO A 172 -7.22 23.66 1.34
C PRO A 172 -7.01 22.49 0.38
N MET A 173 -7.03 22.81 -0.91
CA MET A 173 -6.67 21.87 -1.97
C MET A 173 -5.28 21.29 -1.74
N SER A 174 -5.16 20.01 -2.02
CA SER A 174 -3.88 19.30 -2.07
C SER A 174 -3.79 18.53 -3.39
N TRP A 175 -2.62 18.00 -3.73
CA TRP A 175 -2.47 17.20 -4.93
C TRP A 175 -3.39 15.97 -4.95
N ARG A 176 -3.72 15.40 -3.78
CA ARG A 176 -4.64 14.26 -3.64
C ARG A 176 -6.10 14.57 -3.96
N LEU A 177 -6.46 15.84 -4.11
CA LEU A 177 -7.80 16.30 -4.48
C LEU A 177 -7.87 16.75 -5.95
N ARG A 178 -6.74 16.72 -6.66
CA ARG A 178 -6.63 17.05 -8.08
C ARG A 178 -6.55 15.77 -8.89
N LYS A 179 -7.58 15.51 -9.70
CA LYS A 179 -7.68 14.29 -10.51
C LYS A 179 -6.48 14.13 -11.45
N GLU A 180 -6.04 15.22 -12.06
CA GLU A 180 -4.92 15.28 -12.99
C GLU A 180 -3.56 14.94 -12.36
N ILE A 181 -3.47 14.94 -11.03
CA ILE A 181 -2.23 14.63 -10.29
C ILE A 181 -2.32 13.29 -9.56
N ALA A 182 -3.49 13.01 -8.98
CA ALA A 182 -3.71 11.84 -8.15
C ALA A 182 -4.37 10.66 -8.88
N GLY A 183 -4.98 10.89 -10.04
CA GLY A 183 -5.72 9.87 -10.80
C GLY A 183 -7.08 9.53 -10.21
N GLY A 184 -7.29 9.74 -8.90
CA GLY A 184 -8.53 9.44 -8.21
C GLY A 184 -8.51 9.89 -6.75
N GLY A 185 -9.61 9.64 -6.05
CA GLY A 185 -9.82 10.06 -4.68
C GLY A 185 -9.63 8.95 -3.64
N ALA A 186 -10.68 8.74 -2.83
CA ALA A 186 -10.67 7.74 -1.77
C ALA A 186 -10.44 6.33 -2.31
N LEU A 187 -11.01 5.99 -3.46
CA LEU A 187 -10.84 4.67 -4.05
C LEU A 187 -9.38 4.42 -4.48
N ALA A 188 -8.74 5.38 -5.15
CA ALA A 188 -7.34 5.25 -5.55
C ALA A 188 -6.39 5.18 -4.34
N ASP A 189 -6.66 5.98 -3.30
CA ASP A 189 -5.80 6.07 -2.11
C ASP A 189 -6.00 4.89 -1.15
N LEU A 190 -7.23 4.60 -0.75
CA LEU A 190 -7.57 3.60 0.25
C LEU A 190 -7.99 2.27 -0.39
N GLY A 191 -8.74 2.34 -1.49
CA GLY A 191 -9.24 1.15 -2.19
C GLY A 191 -8.14 0.33 -2.83
N SER A 192 -7.04 0.96 -3.26
CA SER A 192 -5.86 0.25 -3.75
C SER A 192 -5.28 -0.74 -2.73
N HIS A 193 -5.27 -0.38 -1.45
CA HIS A 193 -4.83 -1.28 -0.38
C HIS A 193 -5.77 -2.46 -0.17
N LEU A 194 -7.11 -2.22 -0.22
CA LEU A 194 -8.09 -3.30 -0.07
C LEU A 194 -8.08 -4.22 -1.28
N ALA A 195 -7.99 -3.68 -2.50
CA ALA A 195 -7.90 -4.47 -3.71
C ALA A 195 -6.66 -5.37 -3.69
N ASP A 196 -5.49 -4.81 -3.31
CA ASP A 196 -4.27 -5.58 -3.13
C ASP A 196 -4.44 -6.72 -2.12
N LEU A 197 -5.01 -6.45 -0.95
CA LEU A 197 -5.22 -7.48 0.07
C LEU A 197 -6.20 -8.56 -0.37
N VAL A 198 -7.28 -8.20 -1.08
CA VAL A 198 -8.21 -9.18 -1.64
C VAL A 198 -7.49 -10.06 -2.66
N HIS A 199 -6.75 -9.47 -3.62
CA HIS A 199 -5.98 -10.24 -4.61
C HIS A 199 -4.94 -11.13 -3.94
N TYR A 200 -4.21 -10.64 -2.96
CA TYR A 200 -3.19 -11.39 -2.22
C TYR A 200 -3.77 -12.57 -1.44
N LEU A 201 -4.92 -12.39 -0.80
CA LEU A 201 -5.50 -13.39 0.10
C LEU A 201 -6.34 -14.43 -0.66
N VAL A 202 -7.17 -14.01 -1.61
CA VAL A 202 -8.22 -14.86 -2.20
C VAL A 202 -8.21 -14.92 -3.73
N GLY A 203 -7.32 -14.19 -4.38
CA GLY A 203 -7.13 -14.25 -5.84
C GLY A 203 -7.83 -13.12 -6.60
N ASN A 204 -7.94 -13.29 -7.92
CA ASN A 204 -8.39 -12.25 -8.83
C ASN A 204 -9.85 -11.87 -8.64
N THR A 205 -10.17 -10.64 -9.05
CA THR A 205 -11.52 -10.08 -8.97
C THR A 205 -11.97 -9.53 -10.32
N THR A 206 -13.29 -9.59 -10.54
CA THR A 206 -13.97 -8.90 -11.64
C THR A 206 -14.93 -7.87 -11.06
N VAL A 207 -14.71 -6.59 -11.33
CA VAL A 207 -15.60 -5.51 -10.87
C VAL A 207 -16.93 -5.59 -11.61
N ILE A 208 -18.04 -5.62 -10.86
CA ILE A 208 -19.40 -5.75 -11.38
C ILE A 208 -20.13 -4.41 -11.34
N ALA A 209 -20.00 -3.65 -10.26
CA ALA A 209 -20.61 -2.34 -10.09
C ALA A 209 -19.73 -1.45 -9.20
N ALA A 210 -19.84 -0.15 -9.41
CA ALA A 210 -19.18 0.82 -8.56
C ALA A 210 -20.01 2.09 -8.46
N ARG A 211 -19.95 2.75 -7.32
CA ARG A 211 -20.54 4.06 -7.08
C ARG A 211 -19.62 4.90 -6.21
N GLY A 212 -19.59 6.19 -6.47
CA GLY A 212 -18.77 7.13 -5.72
C GLY A 212 -19.51 8.43 -5.47
N ARG A 213 -19.00 9.21 -4.52
CA ARG A 213 -19.52 10.53 -4.19
C ARG A 213 -18.41 11.47 -3.73
N THR A 214 -18.48 12.71 -4.19
CA THR A 214 -17.72 13.84 -3.66
C THR A 214 -18.65 14.63 -2.74
N PHE A 215 -18.33 14.77 -1.46
CA PHE A 215 -19.16 15.47 -0.47
C PHE A 215 -18.86 16.96 -0.44
N ILE A 216 -17.57 17.34 -0.51
CA ILE A 216 -17.13 18.73 -0.57
C ILE A 216 -16.60 18.98 -1.97
N THR A 217 -17.43 19.62 -2.80
CA THR A 217 -17.17 19.82 -4.23
C THR A 217 -16.25 21.00 -4.53
N GLU A 218 -16.00 21.89 -3.56
CA GLU A 218 -15.11 23.05 -3.70
C GLU A 218 -14.34 23.26 -2.40
N ARG A 219 -13.07 23.65 -2.53
CA ARG A 219 -12.19 23.94 -1.39
C ARG A 219 -11.33 25.15 -1.65
N PRO A 220 -10.86 25.84 -0.59
CA PRO A 220 -9.88 26.92 -0.75
C PRO A 220 -8.65 26.45 -1.52
N SER A 221 -8.18 27.24 -2.48
CA SER A 221 -6.98 26.92 -3.27
C SER A 221 -5.71 26.82 -2.41
N GLN A 222 -5.65 27.61 -1.34
CA GLN A 222 -4.57 27.65 -0.34
C GLN A 222 -5.16 27.99 1.04
N VAL A 223 -4.35 27.85 2.09
CA VAL A 223 -4.73 28.26 3.43
C VAL A 223 -5.13 29.74 3.43
N HIS A 224 -6.31 30.03 3.99
CA HIS A 224 -6.92 31.38 4.06
C HIS A 224 -7.19 32.06 2.69
N SER A 225 -7.19 31.30 1.60
CA SER A 225 -7.56 31.85 0.27
C SER A 225 -9.08 32.01 0.13
N PRO A 226 -9.57 33.15 -0.40
CA PRO A 226 -10.98 33.28 -0.77
C PRO A 226 -11.31 32.54 -2.08
N ASN A 227 -10.30 32.15 -2.85
CA ASN A 227 -10.50 31.46 -4.12
C ASN A 227 -10.76 29.98 -3.87
N LEU A 228 -11.86 29.47 -4.43
CA LEU A 228 -12.24 28.07 -4.37
C LEU A 228 -11.82 27.35 -5.65
N GLU A 229 -11.39 26.11 -5.50
CA GLU A 229 -11.12 25.18 -6.59
C GLU A 229 -12.07 23.97 -6.47
N LYS A 230 -12.49 23.42 -7.62
CA LYS A 230 -13.34 22.23 -7.68
C LYS A 230 -12.57 20.98 -7.29
N VAL A 231 -13.24 20.12 -6.50
CA VAL A 231 -12.78 18.76 -6.20
C VAL A 231 -13.44 17.81 -7.20
N LEU A 232 -12.61 17.12 -7.99
CA LEU A 232 -13.07 16.23 -9.07
C LEU A 232 -12.78 14.74 -8.78
N VAL A 233 -12.48 14.42 -7.53
CA VAL A 233 -12.20 13.05 -7.08
C VAL A 233 -13.24 12.61 -6.05
N ASP A 234 -13.41 11.30 -5.89
CA ASP A 234 -14.31 10.71 -4.93
C ASP A 234 -13.83 10.89 -3.48
N ASP A 235 -14.76 11.18 -2.58
CA ASP A 235 -14.53 11.19 -1.13
C ASP A 235 -14.98 9.87 -0.47
N TRP A 236 -15.94 9.20 -1.10
CA TRP A 236 -16.46 7.91 -0.74
C TRP A 236 -16.73 7.08 -2.00
N SER A 237 -16.41 5.80 -1.95
CA SER A 237 -16.72 4.84 -3.01
C SER A 237 -17.05 3.48 -2.45
N GLN A 238 -17.92 2.77 -3.16
CA GLN A 238 -18.24 1.38 -2.95
C GLN A 238 -18.09 0.64 -4.27
N VAL A 239 -17.44 -0.53 -4.23
CA VAL A 239 -17.23 -1.39 -5.39
C VAL A 239 -17.71 -2.79 -5.08
N ASP A 240 -18.61 -3.31 -5.93
CA ASP A 240 -19.05 -4.69 -5.91
C ASP A 240 -18.25 -5.47 -6.96
N PHE A 241 -17.76 -6.66 -6.57
CA PHE A 241 -16.94 -7.52 -7.43
C PHE A 241 -17.29 -9.00 -7.25
N GLU A 242 -16.81 -9.83 -8.15
CA GLU A 242 -16.85 -11.28 -8.04
C GLU A 242 -15.42 -11.83 -8.07
N LEU A 243 -15.19 -12.90 -7.33
CA LEU A 243 -14.00 -13.75 -7.44
C LEU A 243 -14.11 -14.72 -8.62
N ASP A 244 -13.03 -15.43 -8.96
CA ASP A 244 -13.02 -16.42 -10.04
C ASP A 244 -14.06 -17.54 -9.85
N ASN A 245 -14.37 -17.90 -8.59
CA ASN A 245 -15.42 -18.88 -8.25
C ASN A 245 -16.83 -18.27 -8.16
N ARG A 246 -17.03 -17.03 -8.63
CA ARG A 246 -18.29 -16.27 -8.59
C ARG A 246 -18.74 -15.85 -7.19
N ALA A 247 -17.91 -16.02 -6.16
CA ALA A 247 -18.22 -15.51 -4.85
C ALA A 247 -18.28 -13.97 -4.86
N PRO A 248 -19.36 -13.35 -4.34
CA PRO A 248 -19.50 -11.91 -4.33
C PRO A 248 -18.55 -11.27 -3.30
N GLY A 249 -18.07 -10.09 -3.65
CA GLY A 249 -17.31 -9.26 -2.74
C GLY A 249 -17.73 -7.79 -2.82
N ILE A 250 -17.47 -7.07 -1.75
CA ILE A 250 -17.70 -5.63 -1.66
C ILE A 250 -16.57 -4.96 -0.92
N ILE A 251 -16.10 -3.85 -1.42
CA ILE A 251 -15.25 -2.93 -0.67
C ILE A 251 -15.87 -1.55 -0.60
N GLU A 252 -15.71 -0.89 0.55
CA GLU A 252 -16.12 0.47 0.82
C GLU A 252 -14.91 1.29 1.29
N VAL A 253 -14.77 2.48 0.76
CA VAL A 253 -13.71 3.42 1.17
C VAL A 253 -14.29 4.80 1.43
N SER A 254 -13.75 5.49 2.44
CA SER A 254 -14.22 6.82 2.78
C SER A 254 -13.13 7.66 3.44
N ARG A 255 -13.03 8.92 3.03
CA ARG A 255 -12.23 9.96 3.69
C ARG A 255 -13.08 10.83 4.64
N PHE A 256 -14.39 10.49 4.79
CA PHE A 256 -15.42 11.25 5.52
C PHE A 256 -16.11 10.45 6.63
N SER A 257 -15.59 9.31 7.01
CA SER A 257 -16.18 8.48 8.07
C SER A 257 -15.90 9.06 9.43
N THR A 258 -16.79 9.97 9.88
CA THR A 258 -16.68 10.62 11.19
C THR A 258 -16.56 9.58 12.30
N GLY A 259 -15.53 9.71 13.13
CA GLY A 259 -15.22 8.77 14.21
C GLY A 259 -14.20 7.70 13.85
N SER A 260 -13.93 7.47 12.56
CA SER A 260 -12.82 6.59 12.13
C SER A 260 -11.55 7.41 11.90
N CYS A 261 -10.46 7.00 12.54
CA CYS A 261 -9.16 7.65 12.39
C CYS A 261 -8.41 7.11 11.16
N ASP A 262 -8.21 5.79 11.12
CA ASP A 262 -7.56 5.05 10.01
C ASP A 262 -7.91 3.57 10.19
N GLU A 263 -9.13 3.22 9.87
CA GLU A 263 -9.72 1.91 10.17
C GLU A 263 -9.89 1.08 8.91
N MET A 264 -9.13 -0.01 8.81
CA MET A 264 -9.30 -1.03 7.78
C MET A 264 -9.97 -2.27 8.40
N ARG A 265 -11.03 -2.74 7.75
CA ARG A 265 -11.73 -3.99 8.09
C ARG A 265 -11.68 -4.92 6.90
N LEU A 266 -11.50 -6.20 7.16
CA LEU A 266 -11.57 -7.24 6.14
C LEU A 266 -12.25 -8.48 6.74
N GLU A 267 -13.23 -9.03 6.05
CA GLU A 267 -13.94 -10.25 6.41
C GLU A 267 -13.97 -11.20 5.20
N ILE A 268 -13.56 -12.44 5.42
CA ILE A 268 -13.55 -13.51 4.41
C ILE A 268 -14.34 -14.68 4.97
N GLU A 269 -15.47 -14.98 4.35
CA GLU A 269 -16.38 -16.05 4.75
C GLU A 269 -16.29 -17.23 3.78
N GLY A 270 -16.22 -18.43 4.29
CA GLY A 270 -16.23 -19.62 3.46
C GLY A 270 -16.91 -20.81 4.09
N SER A 271 -16.89 -21.94 3.39
CA SER A 271 -17.62 -23.15 3.75
C SER A 271 -17.16 -23.80 5.05
N ARG A 272 -15.92 -23.56 5.47
CA ARG A 272 -15.31 -24.16 6.66
C ARG A 272 -15.00 -23.18 7.76
N GLY A 273 -14.88 -21.90 7.45
CA GLY A 273 -14.53 -20.89 8.43
C GLY A 273 -14.65 -19.46 7.94
N THR A 274 -14.46 -18.54 8.88
CA THR A 274 -14.50 -17.10 8.63
C THR A 274 -13.28 -16.47 9.29
N LEU A 275 -12.67 -15.52 8.59
CA LEU A 275 -11.60 -14.66 9.09
C LEU A 275 -12.10 -13.22 9.15
N ARG A 276 -11.79 -12.51 10.24
CA ARG A 276 -12.06 -11.08 10.40
C ARG A 276 -10.82 -10.36 10.89
N PHE A 277 -10.48 -9.27 10.23
CA PHE A 277 -9.39 -8.38 10.61
C PHE A 277 -9.91 -6.96 10.80
N ASN A 278 -9.36 -6.26 11.81
CA ASN A 278 -9.57 -4.83 12.02
C ASN A 278 -8.24 -4.17 12.39
N SER A 279 -7.82 -3.16 11.63
CA SER A 279 -6.56 -2.43 11.85
C SER A 279 -6.49 -1.66 13.17
N THR A 280 -7.62 -1.42 13.83
CA THR A 280 -7.64 -0.84 15.18
C THR A 280 -7.13 -1.83 16.25
N GLN A 281 -7.06 -3.12 15.89
CA GLN A 281 -6.46 -4.20 16.69
C GLN A 281 -5.49 -5.02 15.83
N PRO A 282 -4.41 -4.41 15.32
CA PRO A 282 -3.59 -4.97 14.24
C PRO A 282 -2.86 -6.27 14.62
N ASN A 283 -2.76 -6.55 15.91
CA ASN A 283 -2.08 -7.72 16.45
C ASN A 283 -2.97 -8.96 16.55
N TYR A 284 -4.24 -8.85 16.21
CA TYR A 284 -5.23 -9.90 16.41
C TYR A 284 -5.98 -10.22 15.11
N LEU A 285 -6.31 -11.51 14.97
CA LEU A 285 -7.17 -12.03 13.93
C LEU A 285 -8.33 -12.80 14.59
N GLU A 286 -9.56 -12.45 14.25
CA GLU A 286 -10.73 -13.25 14.64
C GLU A 286 -10.91 -14.40 13.65
N VAL A 287 -11.01 -15.60 14.19
CA VAL A 287 -11.11 -16.85 13.42
C VAL A 287 -12.31 -17.67 13.90
N TYR A 288 -13.20 -18.02 12.99
CA TYR A 288 -14.25 -19.01 13.21
C TYR A 288 -13.91 -20.28 12.42
N ASP A 289 -13.88 -21.42 13.09
CA ASP A 289 -13.63 -22.73 12.46
C ASP A 289 -14.87 -23.63 12.63
N ASN A 290 -15.59 -23.87 11.53
CA ASN A 290 -16.80 -24.67 11.51
C ASN A 290 -16.54 -26.18 11.68
N ARG A 291 -15.28 -26.64 11.61
CA ARG A 291 -14.88 -28.03 11.81
C ARG A 291 -14.83 -28.43 13.27
N LYS A 292 -14.79 -27.46 14.19
CA LYS A 292 -14.81 -27.70 15.63
C LYS A 292 -16.11 -28.35 16.09
N LEU A 293 -16.06 -29.07 17.18
CA LEU A 293 -17.22 -29.75 17.73
C LEU A 293 -18.32 -28.78 18.14
N SER A 294 -19.52 -29.03 17.65
CA SER A 294 -20.70 -28.27 18.07
C SER A 294 -21.37 -28.99 19.26
N GLY A 295 -22.02 -28.24 20.14
CA GLY A 295 -22.71 -28.77 21.30
C GLY A 295 -23.68 -27.73 21.88
N PRO A 296 -24.30 -28.03 23.03
CA PRO A 296 -25.11 -27.06 23.76
C PRO A 296 -24.32 -25.74 23.94
N LEU A 297 -24.98 -24.60 23.73
CA LEU A 297 -24.39 -23.27 23.81
C LEU A 297 -23.17 -23.06 22.87
N GLY A 298 -23.15 -23.75 21.70
CA GLY A 298 -22.10 -23.62 20.69
C GLY A 298 -20.96 -24.64 20.81
N GLY A 299 -20.80 -25.30 21.94
CA GLY A 299 -19.69 -26.25 22.18
C GLY A 299 -18.34 -25.55 22.07
N GLU A 300 -17.47 -26.02 21.16
CA GLU A 300 -16.16 -25.42 20.88
C GLU A 300 -16.23 -24.37 19.74
N ARG A 301 -17.41 -24.18 19.13
CA ARG A 301 -17.60 -23.19 18.04
C ARG A 301 -17.80 -21.81 18.60
N GLY A 302 -17.16 -20.85 17.96
CA GLY A 302 -17.22 -19.43 18.27
C GLY A 302 -16.07 -18.70 17.59
N PHE A 303 -16.16 -17.38 17.45
CA PHE A 303 -15.02 -16.60 17.05
C PHE A 303 -13.95 -16.64 18.13
N GLN A 304 -12.75 -17.01 17.73
CA GLN A 304 -11.56 -17.01 18.57
C GLN A 304 -10.67 -15.85 18.15
N LEU A 305 -10.20 -15.09 19.12
CA LEU A 305 -9.24 -14.03 18.92
C LEU A 305 -7.83 -14.63 18.97
N ILE A 306 -7.14 -14.64 17.83
CA ILE A 306 -5.78 -15.16 17.70
C ILE A 306 -4.80 -14.00 17.79
N GLU A 307 -3.90 -14.03 18.77
CA GLU A 307 -2.76 -13.13 18.82
C GLU A 307 -1.71 -13.56 17.77
N THR A 308 -1.32 -12.64 16.89
CA THR A 308 -0.51 -12.95 15.71
C THR A 308 0.93 -12.47 15.80
N THR A 309 1.31 -11.79 16.87
CA THR A 309 2.62 -11.13 16.99
C THR A 309 3.71 -12.00 17.59
N GLN A 310 3.37 -13.10 18.27
CA GLN A 310 4.34 -13.91 19.00
C GLN A 310 5.35 -14.64 18.12
N GLN A 311 4.99 -14.89 16.86
CA GLN A 311 5.82 -15.58 15.88
C GLN A 311 5.90 -14.78 14.59
N TYR A 312 6.29 -13.51 14.71
CA TYR A 312 6.55 -12.71 13.51
C TYR A 312 7.66 -13.39 12.70
N PRO A 313 7.43 -13.71 11.41
CA PRO A 313 8.41 -14.41 10.61
C PRO A 313 9.66 -13.53 10.42
N TYR A 314 10.79 -14.15 10.25
CA TYR A 314 12.15 -13.60 10.20
C TYR A 314 12.84 -13.44 11.57
N PRO A 315 14.16 -13.64 11.60
CA PRO A 315 14.97 -13.43 12.80
C PRO A 315 14.96 -11.95 13.18
N ASN A 316 14.18 -11.61 14.18
CA ASN A 316 14.01 -10.26 14.68
C ASN A 316 14.91 -9.96 15.87
N ARG A 317 15.58 -8.82 15.86
CA ARG A 317 16.24 -8.26 17.05
C ARG A 317 15.23 -7.73 18.04
N ILE A 318 14.17 -7.08 17.55
CA ILE A 318 13.06 -6.61 18.36
C ILE A 318 11.97 -7.69 18.33
N PRO A 319 11.66 -8.31 19.49
CA PRO A 319 10.71 -9.41 19.55
C PRO A 319 9.31 -8.99 19.12
N GLY A 320 8.59 -9.92 18.48
CA GLY A 320 7.24 -9.68 17.95
C GLY A 320 6.18 -9.38 19.00
N LYS A 321 6.42 -9.70 20.28
CA LYS A 321 5.51 -9.36 21.40
C LYS A 321 5.41 -7.85 21.68
N SER A 322 6.27 -7.04 21.08
CA SER A 322 6.08 -5.60 21.06
C SER A 322 4.96 -5.26 20.10
N ALA A 323 4.06 -4.36 20.47
CA ALA A 323 2.91 -3.99 19.66
C ALA A 323 3.34 -3.67 18.22
N VAL A 324 2.72 -4.34 17.25
CA VAL A 324 2.95 -4.09 15.84
C VAL A 324 2.06 -2.92 15.43
N SER A 325 2.68 -1.87 14.94
CA SER A 325 1.99 -0.69 14.44
C SER A 325 2.10 -0.59 12.91
N TRP A 326 1.38 0.35 12.32
CA TRP A 326 1.44 0.66 10.90
C TRP A 326 2.87 0.84 10.38
N ILE A 327 3.75 1.53 11.14
CA ILE A 327 5.15 1.72 10.75
C ILE A 327 5.92 0.41 10.64
N ARG A 328 5.59 -0.59 11.49
CA ARG A 328 6.24 -1.91 11.46
C ARG A 328 5.99 -2.63 10.14
N SER A 329 4.80 -2.50 9.55
CA SER A 329 4.49 -3.11 8.27
C SER A 329 5.27 -2.46 7.11
N HIS A 330 5.56 -1.16 7.16
CA HIS A 330 6.47 -0.50 6.22
C HIS A 330 7.92 -1.00 6.34
N ILE A 331 8.40 -1.16 7.58
CA ILE A 331 9.73 -1.73 7.84
C ILE A 331 9.83 -3.16 7.28
N ALA A 332 8.81 -3.98 7.51
CA ALA A 332 8.77 -5.35 7.00
C ALA A 332 8.67 -5.41 5.47
N CYS A 333 7.89 -4.51 4.85
CA CYS A 333 7.81 -4.40 3.40
C CYS A 333 9.14 -3.97 2.77
N ALA A 334 9.84 -3.01 3.38
CA ALA A 334 11.19 -2.59 2.94
C ALA A 334 12.22 -3.72 3.13
N HIS A 335 12.12 -4.51 4.20
CA HIS A 335 12.96 -5.70 4.41
C HIS A 335 12.75 -6.72 3.29
N ASP A 336 11.51 -7.09 3.01
CA ASP A 336 11.15 -8.04 1.96
C ASP A 336 11.64 -7.57 0.57
N PHE A 337 11.54 -6.26 0.28
CA PHE A 337 12.10 -5.72 -0.94
C PHE A 337 13.63 -5.87 -1.01
N LEU A 338 14.37 -5.67 0.09
CA LEU A 338 15.81 -5.93 0.11
C LEU A 338 16.14 -7.43 -0.06
N GLN A 339 15.30 -8.32 0.47
CA GLN A 339 15.42 -9.76 0.21
C GLN A 339 15.28 -10.05 -1.28
N LYS A 340 14.25 -9.50 -1.93
CA LYS A 340 14.05 -9.58 -3.38
C LYS A 340 15.24 -9.01 -4.16
N PHE A 341 15.76 -7.85 -3.76
CA PHE A 341 16.92 -7.25 -4.36
C PHE A 341 18.18 -8.14 -4.23
N GLY A 342 18.28 -8.90 -3.15
CA GLY A 342 19.32 -9.89 -2.92
C GLY A 342 19.12 -11.22 -3.66
N GLY A 343 18.04 -11.39 -4.41
CA GLY A 343 17.69 -12.63 -5.12
C GLY A 343 17.02 -13.69 -4.23
N TRP A 344 16.50 -13.31 -3.06
CA TRP A 344 15.79 -14.20 -2.16
C TRP A 344 14.27 -14.17 -2.41
N ALA A 345 13.57 -15.16 -1.85
CA ALA A 345 12.11 -15.22 -1.96
C ALA A 345 11.46 -13.99 -1.30
N SER A 346 10.42 -13.48 -1.94
CA SER A 346 9.66 -12.29 -1.53
C SER A 346 8.17 -12.59 -1.63
N ILE A 347 7.40 -12.08 -0.68
CA ILE A 347 5.93 -12.05 -0.70
C ILE A 347 5.41 -10.64 -1.03
N GLY A 348 6.32 -9.68 -1.17
CA GLY A 348 6.01 -8.30 -1.52
C GLY A 348 5.38 -8.19 -2.90
N ALA A 349 4.56 -7.17 -3.07
CA ALA A 349 3.84 -6.95 -4.30
C ALA A 349 4.79 -6.66 -5.48
N SER A 350 4.52 -7.32 -6.59
CA SER A 350 5.20 -7.18 -7.87
C SER A 350 4.55 -6.10 -8.75
N ILE A 351 5.10 -5.89 -9.93
CA ILE A 351 4.47 -5.05 -10.97
C ILE A 351 3.14 -5.64 -11.42
N ASP A 352 3.03 -6.98 -11.49
CA ASP A 352 1.80 -7.66 -11.89
C ASP A 352 0.68 -7.46 -10.87
N ASP A 353 1.00 -7.50 -9.57
CA ASP A 353 0.04 -7.13 -8.51
C ASP A 353 -0.43 -5.68 -8.66
N GLY A 354 0.49 -4.76 -8.94
CA GLY A 354 0.17 -3.36 -9.21
C GLY A 354 -0.78 -3.19 -10.40
N ILE A 355 -0.58 -3.96 -11.47
CA ILE A 355 -1.47 -3.96 -12.65
C ILE A 355 -2.86 -4.49 -12.30
N GLN A 356 -2.97 -5.56 -11.53
CA GLN A 356 -4.28 -6.07 -11.10
C GLN A 356 -5.05 -5.02 -10.28
N VAL A 357 -4.36 -4.35 -9.36
CA VAL A 357 -4.95 -3.24 -8.60
C VAL A 357 -5.35 -2.09 -9.53
N GLN A 358 -4.49 -1.69 -10.47
CA GLN A 358 -4.79 -0.61 -11.42
C GLN A 358 -6.02 -0.94 -12.29
N LYS A 359 -6.13 -2.18 -12.76
CA LYS A 359 -7.30 -2.67 -13.50
C LYS A 359 -8.58 -2.58 -12.68
N PHE A 360 -8.51 -2.95 -11.39
CA PHE A 360 -9.63 -2.84 -10.48
C PHE A 360 -10.07 -1.37 -10.32
N LEU A 361 -9.13 -0.46 -10.07
CA LEU A 361 -9.39 0.97 -9.90
C LEU A 361 -10.00 1.60 -11.16
N GLU A 362 -9.37 1.40 -12.32
CA GLU A 362 -9.82 2.01 -13.58
C GLU A 362 -11.19 1.49 -13.99
N THR A 363 -11.45 0.18 -13.85
CA THR A 363 -12.77 -0.39 -14.12
C THR A 363 -13.83 0.21 -13.20
N SER A 364 -13.50 0.39 -11.93
CA SER A 364 -14.41 1.00 -10.95
C SER A 364 -14.71 2.46 -11.29
N TYR A 365 -13.69 3.27 -11.61
CA TYR A 365 -13.87 4.66 -12.00
C TYR A 365 -14.70 4.82 -13.26
N ARG A 366 -14.48 3.96 -14.27
CA ARG A 366 -15.29 3.94 -15.49
C ARG A 366 -16.76 3.66 -15.18
N LEU A 367 -17.06 2.67 -14.34
CA LEU A 367 -18.44 2.34 -13.93
C LEU A 367 -19.08 3.44 -13.09
N MET A 368 -18.31 4.24 -12.37
CA MET A 368 -18.80 5.41 -11.62
C MET A 368 -19.00 6.64 -12.51
N GLY A 369 -18.56 6.65 -13.77
CA GLY A 369 -18.58 7.83 -14.64
C GLY A 369 -17.56 8.92 -14.26
N TYR A 370 -16.45 8.55 -13.66
CA TYR A 370 -15.33 9.43 -13.29
C TYR A 370 -14.23 9.42 -14.38
N GLU A 371 -14.61 9.34 -15.65
CA GLU A 371 -13.68 9.39 -16.78
C GLU A 371 -13.05 10.78 -17.00
#